data_49e51a7e309635638cb2c0c7868c2b52
#
_entry.id   49e51a7e309635638cb2c0c7868c2b52
#
_cell.length_a   1.000
_cell.length_b   1.000
_cell.length_c   1.000
_cell.angle_alpha   90.00
_cell.angle_beta   90.00
_cell.angle_gamma   90.00
#
_symmetry.space_group_name_H-M   'P 1'
#
loop_
_entity.id
_entity.type
_entity.pdbx_description
1 polymer ?
#
loop_
_entity_poly.entity_id
_entity_poly.type
_entity_poly.pdbx_seq_one_letter_code
_entity_poly.pdbx_strand_id
1 'polypeptide(L)'
;MADFSIGWQEAWTAEPPHFRFSGAILTEIPALAEARPLAHKGPMRGRAVETKANGMNEQTTAEDATKRSFRLHNMAVPARPLEPALYLVATPIGNLGDITLRALETLAGADVLACEDTRVTRVLLDRYGIQNRPFAYHEHNADEAGPRLIQALEAGRSVALVSDAGTPLVSDPGYRLARQAIAAGYRVIPIPGASAPLAALVGSGLPNDAFLFAGFLPSKDKARRDRLGEFAAAPATLIFFESPHRIGATLLAAADVLGPARPACVCRELTKTYEEFRRGTLAELAAHYQQVENVRGEIVLVVGPPQPAETSEADIEAVLADLSMSMPTAKAATEAARLTGLPRKALYQRLLEMKSGNGQ
;
A
#
# COMPACT_ATOMS: atom_id res chain seq x y z
N MET A 1 7.96 -24.48 -23.64
CA MET A 1 6.90 -23.71 -22.92
C MET A 1 6.63 -24.49 -21.63
N ALA A 2 7.26 -24.08 -20.55
CA ALA A 2 7.03 -24.68 -19.24
C ALA A 2 5.89 -23.92 -18.56
N ASP A 3 4.89 -24.68 -18.17
CA ASP A 3 3.67 -24.25 -17.50
C ASP A 3 4.01 -23.83 -16.06
N PHE A 4 3.99 -22.51 -15.79
CA PHE A 4 4.15 -21.94 -14.45
C PHE A 4 2.78 -21.71 -13.78
N SER A 5 1.90 -22.71 -13.81
CA SER A 5 0.69 -22.73 -13.01
C SER A 5 0.94 -23.47 -11.68
N ILE A 6 1.81 -22.93 -10.84
CA ILE A 6 2.10 -23.49 -9.53
C ILE A 6 1.42 -22.65 -8.43
N GLY A 7 0.39 -23.25 -7.81
CA GLY A 7 0.28 -23.24 -6.37
C GLY A 7 -0.43 -22.07 -5.66
N TRP A 8 -1.23 -21.21 -6.33
CA TRP A 8 -2.04 -20.22 -5.62
C TRP A 8 -3.42 -20.73 -5.15
N GLN A 9 -3.87 -21.88 -5.65
CA GLN A 9 -5.19 -22.43 -5.27
C GLN A 9 -5.17 -23.21 -3.93
N GLU A 10 -4.04 -23.72 -3.48
CA GLU A 10 -3.98 -24.48 -2.23
C GLU A 10 -3.78 -23.61 -0.97
N ALA A 11 -3.28 -22.38 -1.11
CA ALA A 11 -3.11 -21.46 0.02
C ALA A 11 -4.42 -20.81 0.52
N TRP A 12 -5.52 -20.93 -0.22
CA TRP A 12 -6.82 -20.30 0.12
C TRP A 12 -7.82 -21.26 0.77
N THR A 13 -7.47 -22.52 1.01
CA THR A 13 -8.36 -23.52 1.65
C THR A 13 -8.15 -23.68 3.16
N ALA A 14 -7.15 -23.03 3.75
CA ALA A 14 -7.03 -22.93 5.19
C ALA A 14 -7.99 -21.84 5.69
N GLU A 15 -9.02 -22.23 6.46
CA GLU A 15 -9.90 -21.29 7.14
C GLU A 15 -9.06 -20.30 7.95
N PRO A 16 -9.26 -18.96 7.77
CA PRO A 16 -8.58 -17.99 8.59
C PRO A 16 -9.01 -18.15 10.05
N PRO A 17 -8.13 -17.94 11.03
CA PRO A 17 -8.51 -17.98 12.44
C PRO A 17 -9.63 -16.96 12.66
N HIS A 18 -10.73 -17.41 13.25
CA HIS A 18 -11.91 -16.59 13.54
C HIS A 18 -11.56 -15.46 14.51
N PHE A 19 -11.20 -14.28 13.99
CA PHE A 19 -11.17 -13.04 14.75
C PHE A 19 -12.61 -12.52 14.89
N ARG A 20 -13.24 -12.81 16.03
CA ARG A 20 -14.48 -12.13 16.44
C ARG A 20 -14.10 -10.73 16.93
N PHE A 21 -14.38 -9.72 16.14
CA PHE A 21 -14.43 -8.34 16.62
C PHE A 21 -15.64 -8.21 17.56
N SER A 22 -15.38 -8.00 18.85
CA SER A 22 -16.39 -7.60 19.81
C SER A 22 -16.61 -6.10 19.70
N GLY A 23 -17.78 -5.76 19.21
CA GLY A 23 -18.64 -4.61 19.46
C GLY A 23 -18.07 -3.20 19.50
N ALA A 24 -18.67 -2.42 18.66
CA ALA A 24 -18.97 -1.00 18.70
C ALA A 24 -18.14 -0.12 17.74
N ILE A 25 -18.94 0.55 16.93
CA ILE A 25 -18.72 1.66 16.00
C ILE A 25 -18.53 1.21 14.54
N LEU A 26 -19.64 0.75 13.95
CA LEU A 26 -19.94 0.96 12.53
C LEU A 26 -21.32 1.63 12.46
N THR A 27 -21.32 2.96 12.49
CA THR A 27 -22.47 3.74 12.05
C THR A 27 -22.46 3.81 10.54
N GLU A 28 -23.48 3.18 9.94
CA GLU A 28 -24.11 3.46 8.66
C GLU A 28 -23.22 3.67 7.43
N ILE A 29 -22.95 2.56 6.74
CA ILE A 29 -22.75 2.58 5.28
C ILE A 29 -24.14 2.38 4.66
N PRO A 30 -24.66 3.32 3.84
CA PRO A 30 -25.94 3.10 3.16
C PRO A 30 -25.81 1.92 2.19
N ALA A 31 -26.74 0.99 2.28
CA ALA A 31 -26.88 -0.16 1.40
C ALA A 31 -26.91 0.31 -0.07
N LEU A 32 -25.95 -0.16 -0.87
CA LEU A 32 -26.03 -0.08 -2.32
C LEU A 32 -27.21 -0.92 -2.78
N ALA A 33 -28.21 -0.23 -3.33
CA ALA A 33 -29.39 -0.83 -3.92
C ALA A 33 -29.00 -1.86 -4.99
N GLU A 34 -29.72 -2.99 -4.94
CA GLU A 34 -29.64 -4.11 -5.87
C GLU A 34 -29.61 -3.66 -7.33
N ALA A 35 -28.48 -3.88 -8.02
CA ALA A 35 -28.41 -3.74 -9.47
C ALA A 35 -29.17 -4.90 -10.11
N ARG A 36 -30.29 -4.60 -10.74
CA ARG A 36 -31.05 -5.53 -11.58
C ARG A 36 -30.18 -6.01 -12.74
N PRO A 37 -30.19 -7.30 -13.10
CA PRO A 37 -29.49 -7.79 -14.27
C PRO A 37 -30.12 -7.20 -15.55
N LEU A 38 -29.29 -6.56 -16.37
CA LEU A 38 -29.68 -6.11 -17.70
C LEU A 38 -29.88 -7.32 -18.62
N ALA A 39 -31.11 -7.44 -19.12
CA ALA A 39 -31.52 -8.49 -20.03
C ALA A 39 -30.71 -8.45 -21.34
N HIS A 40 -30.08 -9.57 -21.69
CA HIS A 40 -29.54 -9.82 -23.02
C HIS A 40 -30.60 -9.70 -24.09
N LYS A 41 -30.50 -8.69 -24.93
CA LYS A 41 -31.22 -8.66 -26.24
C LYS A 41 -30.48 -9.54 -27.22
N GLY A 42 -31.20 -10.49 -27.79
CA GLY A 42 -30.71 -11.47 -28.76
C GLY A 42 -30.23 -10.90 -30.11
N PRO A 43 -29.72 -11.75 -30.99
CA PRO A 43 -28.90 -11.36 -32.12
C PRO A 43 -29.69 -10.64 -33.23
N MET A 44 -29.22 -9.46 -33.61
CA MET A 44 -29.68 -8.81 -34.84
C MET A 44 -29.10 -9.52 -36.05
N ARG A 45 -30.00 -9.92 -36.95
CA ARG A 45 -29.72 -10.56 -38.24
C ARG A 45 -28.84 -9.67 -39.10
N GLY A 46 -27.76 -10.25 -39.61
CA GLY A 46 -26.81 -9.62 -40.48
C GLY A 46 -27.40 -9.13 -41.78
N ARG A 47 -26.98 -7.96 -42.20
CA ARG A 47 -27.01 -7.48 -43.56
C ARG A 47 -25.59 -7.57 -44.10
N ALA A 48 -25.35 -8.45 -45.06
CA ALA A 48 -24.08 -8.55 -45.76
C ALA A 48 -23.79 -7.20 -46.43
N VAL A 49 -22.71 -6.55 -46.03
CA VAL A 49 -22.12 -5.44 -46.76
C VAL A 49 -20.86 -6.00 -47.41
N GLU A 50 -20.87 -6.05 -48.74
CA GLU A 50 -19.69 -6.35 -49.55
C GLU A 50 -18.58 -5.33 -49.22
N THR A 51 -17.55 -5.76 -48.53
CA THR A 51 -16.33 -4.98 -48.31
C THR A 51 -15.44 -5.10 -49.53
N LYS A 52 -15.41 -4.06 -50.35
CA LYS A 52 -14.31 -3.84 -51.30
C LYS A 52 -13.01 -3.76 -50.47
N ALA A 53 -12.11 -4.70 -50.71
CA ALA A 53 -10.75 -4.67 -50.20
C ALA A 53 -10.04 -3.43 -50.76
N ASN A 54 -9.96 -2.36 -49.96
CA ASN A 54 -9.06 -1.24 -50.19
C ASN A 54 -7.74 -1.62 -49.54
N GLY A 55 -6.69 -1.70 -50.33
CA GLY A 55 -5.31 -1.92 -49.89
C GLY A 55 -4.91 -0.86 -48.88
N MET A 56 -4.98 -1.21 -47.60
CA MET A 56 -4.40 -0.41 -46.52
C MET A 56 -2.89 -0.60 -46.55
N ASN A 57 -2.25 0.49 -46.78
CA ASN A 57 -0.84 0.72 -46.95
C ASN A 57 -0.03 0.12 -45.77
N GLU A 58 0.69 -0.98 -46.02
CA GLU A 58 1.59 -1.63 -45.03
C GLU A 58 2.66 -0.69 -44.47
N GLN A 59 2.94 0.44 -45.13
CA GLN A 59 3.89 1.45 -44.66
C GLN A 59 3.39 2.26 -43.47
N THR A 60 2.07 2.52 -43.35
CA THR A 60 1.52 3.27 -42.19
C THR A 60 1.59 2.47 -40.90
N THR A 61 1.55 1.15 -40.97
CA THR A 61 1.65 0.28 -39.78
C THR A 61 3.09 0.15 -39.25
N ALA A 62 4.11 0.24 -40.11
CA ALA A 62 5.50 0.12 -39.74
C ALA A 62 6.03 1.42 -39.05
N GLU A 63 5.60 2.60 -39.52
CA GLU A 63 5.93 3.87 -38.89
C GLU A 63 5.29 4.06 -37.51
N ASP A 64 4.05 3.59 -37.31
CA ASP A 64 3.33 3.64 -36.06
C ASP A 64 3.92 2.64 -35.04
N ALA A 65 4.38 1.46 -35.51
CA ALA A 65 5.06 0.47 -34.71
C ALA A 65 6.44 0.96 -34.22
N THR A 66 7.13 1.82 -35.01
CA THR A 66 8.42 2.40 -34.59
C THR A 66 8.27 3.49 -33.55
N LYS A 67 7.12 4.17 -33.51
CA LYS A 67 6.79 5.19 -32.49
C LYS A 67 6.44 4.59 -31.13
N ARG A 68 5.85 3.38 -31.12
CA ARG A 68 5.48 2.67 -29.89
C ARG A 68 6.54 1.61 -29.57
N SER A 69 7.61 2.02 -28.96
CA SER A 69 8.70 1.12 -28.57
C SER A 69 9.41 1.63 -27.30
N PHE A 70 10.12 0.73 -26.64
CA PHE A 70 11.02 1.04 -25.55
C PHE A 70 12.35 0.30 -25.77
N ARG A 71 13.41 0.72 -25.10
CA ARG A 71 14.73 0.11 -25.20
C ARG A 71 15.07 -0.71 -23.96
N LEU A 72 15.50 -1.94 -24.20
CA LEU A 72 16.19 -2.76 -23.20
C LEU A 72 17.65 -2.91 -23.66
N HIS A 73 18.56 -2.28 -22.92
CA HIS A 73 19.95 -2.14 -23.37
C HIS A 73 20.01 -1.50 -24.76
N ASN A 74 20.54 -2.20 -25.74
CA ASN A 74 20.68 -1.73 -27.13
C ASN A 74 19.55 -2.19 -28.07
N MET A 75 18.56 -2.95 -27.54
CA MET A 75 17.48 -3.49 -28.37
C MET A 75 16.22 -2.63 -28.22
N ALA A 76 15.62 -2.26 -29.35
CA ALA A 76 14.28 -1.68 -29.39
C ALA A 76 13.24 -2.81 -29.31
N VAL A 77 12.34 -2.70 -28.36
CA VAL A 77 11.22 -3.63 -28.16
C VAL A 77 9.94 -2.92 -28.56
N PRO A 78 9.20 -3.42 -29.56
CA PRO A 78 7.93 -2.82 -29.95
C PRO A 78 6.88 -3.01 -28.85
N ALA A 79 6.13 -1.97 -28.54
CA ALA A 79 4.99 -2.02 -27.65
C ALA A 79 3.69 -2.15 -28.44
N ARG A 80 2.76 -2.96 -27.94
CA ARG A 80 1.45 -3.13 -28.56
C ARG A 80 0.55 -1.94 -28.19
N PRO A 81 -0.37 -1.54 -29.11
CA PRO A 81 -1.46 -0.64 -28.74
C PRO A 81 -2.26 -1.23 -27.59
N LEU A 82 -2.67 -0.37 -26.64
CA LEU A 82 -3.44 -0.77 -25.48
C LEU A 82 -4.95 -0.65 -25.76
N GLU A 83 -5.73 -1.51 -25.12
CA GLU A 83 -7.19 -1.34 -25.10
C GLU A 83 -7.59 -0.04 -24.36
N PRO A 84 -8.75 0.55 -24.71
CA PRO A 84 -9.29 1.71 -24.01
C PRO A 84 -9.51 1.42 -22.51
N ALA A 85 -8.68 2.00 -21.66
CA ALA A 85 -8.73 1.86 -20.20
C ALA A 85 -7.85 2.92 -19.55
N LEU A 86 -8.02 3.14 -18.24
CA LEU A 86 -7.10 3.89 -17.40
C LEU A 86 -6.07 2.93 -16.78
N TYR A 87 -4.81 3.09 -17.14
CA TYR A 87 -3.68 2.30 -16.63
C TYR A 87 -2.96 3.09 -15.52
N LEU A 88 -2.93 2.56 -14.32
CA LEU A 88 -2.20 3.14 -13.19
C LEU A 88 -0.82 2.47 -13.10
N VAL A 89 0.21 3.18 -13.55
CA VAL A 89 1.54 2.58 -13.77
C VAL A 89 2.48 2.96 -12.65
N ALA A 90 2.93 1.97 -11.87
CA ALA A 90 3.96 2.18 -10.87
C ALA A 90 5.31 2.48 -11.52
N THR A 91 6.00 3.50 -10.99
CA THR A 91 7.32 3.98 -11.44
C THR A 91 8.39 3.71 -10.38
N PRO A 92 9.69 3.73 -10.73
CA PRO A 92 10.77 3.56 -9.76
C PRO A 92 10.73 4.59 -8.62
N ILE A 93 11.17 4.17 -7.43
CA ILE A 93 11.24 5.02 -6.23
C ILE A 93 12.65 5.56 -5.94
N GLY A 94 13.56 5.44 -6.91
CA GLY A 94 14.94 5.91 -6.76
C GLY A 94 15.92 5.20 -7.69
N ASN A 95 15.66 3.95 -8.05
CA ASN A 95 16.47 3.17 -8.98
C ASN A 95 15.67 2.89 -10.26
N LEU A 96 16.08 3.50 -11.37
CA LEU A 96 15.39 3.30 -12.65
C LEU A 96 15.31 1.83 -13.09
N GLY A 97 16.20 0.97 -12.59
CA GLY A 97 16.18 -0.47 -12.85
C GLY A 97 14.99 -1.22 -12.23
N ASP A 98 14.27 -0.61 -11.29
CA ASP A 98 13.09 -1.21 -10.63
C ASP A 98 11.81 -1.10 -11.47
N ILE A 99 11.87 -0.51 -12.66
CA ILE A 99 10.75 -0.48 -13.60
C ILE A 99 10.44 -1.89 -14.12
N THR A 100 9.18 -2.23 -14.19
CA THR A 100 8.78 -3.53 -14.78
C THR A 100 8.68 -3.46 -16.30
N LEU A 101 8.91 -4.60 -16.98
CA LEU A 101 8.73 -4.70 -18.43
C LEU A 101 7.32 -4.31 -18.87
N ARG A 102 6.31 -4.73 -18.09
CA ARG A 102 4.91 -4.39 -18.35
C ARG A 102 4.64 -2.90 -18.21
N ALA A 103 5.32 -2.21 -17.26
CA ALA A 103 5.23 -0.76 -17.15
C ALA A 103 5.83 -0.07 -18.39
N LEU A 104 7.01 -0.50 -18.86
CA LEU A 104 7.63 0.04 -20.08
C LEU A 104 6.74 -0.17 -21.31
N GLU A 105 6.18 -1.38 -21.50
CA GLU A 105 5.25 -1.68 -22.58
C GLU A 105 4.00 -0.79 -22.49
N THR A 106 3.44 -0.60 -21.29
CA THR A 106 2.27 0.25 -21.07
C THR A 106 2.58 1.72 -21.38
N LEU A 107 3.70 2.26 -20.89
CA LEU A 107 4.09 3.64 -21.15
C LEU A 107 4.35 3.92 -22.63
N ALA A 108 4.94 2.96 -23.35
CA ALA A 108 5.20 3.08 -24.78
C ALA A 108 3.94 2.88 -25.63
N GLY A 109 3.02 2.01 -25.18
CA GLY A 109 1.79 1.64 -25.91
C GLY A 109 0.61 2.59 -25.69
N ALA A 110 0.59 3.38 -24.62
CA ALA A 110 -0.52 4.26 -24.27
C ALA A 110 -0.70 5.41 -25.27
N ASP A 111 -1.97 5.73 -25.60
CA ASP A 111 -2.31 6.85 -26.47
C ASP A 111 -2.16 8.21 -25.77
N VAL A 112 -2.40 8.24 -24.45
CA VAL A 112 -2.25 9.42 -23.59
C VAL A 112 -1.48 9.03 -22.36
N LEU A 113 -0.43 9.81 -22.02
CA LEU A 113 0.35 9.63 -20.81
C LEU A 113 0.14 10.86 -19.91
N ALA A 114 -0.52 10.65 -18.78
CA ALA A 114 -0.68 11.64 -17.72
C ALA A 114 0.35 11.42 -16.61
N CYS A 115 0.92 12.47 -16.07
CA CYS A 115 1.95 12.41 -15.02
C CYS A 115 1.85 13.61 -14.07
N GLU A 116 2.38 13.48 -12.88
CA GLU A 116 2.42 14.55 -11.90
C GLU A 116 3.39 15.68 -12.34
N ASP A 117 4.67 15.35 -12.52
CA ASP A 117 5.68 16.26 -13.09
C ASP A 117 6.25 15.70 -14.39
N THR A 118 6.03 16.44 -15.47
CA THR A 118 6.51 16.05 -16.82
C THR A 118 8.04 15.99 -16.92
N ARG A 119 8.76 16.74 -16.07
CA ARG A 119 10.24 16.74 -16.05
C ARG A 119 10.76 15.44 -15.45
N VAL A 120 10.18 14.99 -14.35
CA VAL A 120 10.54 13.73 -13.68
C VAL A 120 10.22 12.55 -14.62
N THR A 121 9.01 12.51 -15.14
CA THR A 121 8.58 11.47 -16.07
C THR A 121 9.46 11.43 -17.32
N ARG A 122 9.91 12.58 -17.85
CA ARG A 122 10.78 12.65 -19.02
C ARG A 122 12.09 11.91 -18.80
N VAL A 123 12.69 11.99 -17.63
CA VAL A 123 13.94 11.26 -17.31
C VAL A 123 13.74 9.74 -17.47
N LEU A 124 12.61 9.21 -17.00
CA LEU A 124 12.27 7.80 -17.15
C LEU A 124 12.06 7.43 -18.62
N LEU A 125 11.28 8.22 -19.37
CA LEU A 125 11.00 7.96 -20.78
C LEU A 125 12.28 8.00 -21.62
N ASP A 126 13.13 8.99 -21.42
CA ASP A 126 14.40 9.15 -22.14
C ASP A 126 15.36 7.99 -21.84
N ARG A 127 15.45 7.52 -20.58
CA ARG A 127 16.26 6.36 -20.19
C ARG A 127 15.91 5.11 -20.98
N TYR A 128 14.61 4.92 -21.27
CA TYR A 128 14.11 3.74 -21.98
C TYR A 128 13.73 4.03 -23.44
N GLY A 129 14.05 5.21 -23.97
CA GLY A 129 13.82 5.60 -25.35
C GLY A 129 12.35 5.62 -25.76
N ILE A 130 11.45 5.87 -24.80
CA ILE A 130 9.99 5.96 -25.04
C ILE A 130 9.66 7.36 -25.56
N GLN A 131 9.04 7.44 -26.75
CA GLN A 131 8.73 8.71 -27.40
C GLN A 131 7.39 9.34 -27.02
N ASN A 132 6.67 8.76 -26.06
CA ASN A 132 5.41 9.31 -25.60
C ASN A 132 5.60 10.71 -24.98
N ARG A 133 4.58 11.58 -25.11
CA ARG A 133 4.61 12.95 -24.58
C ARG A 133 3.76 13.01 -23.32
N PRO A 134 4.37 13.20 -22.13
CA PRO A 134 3.61 13.28 -20.90
C PRO A 134 2.82 14.59 -20.83
N PHE A 135 1.63 14.49 -20.26
CA PHE A 135 0.69 15.59 -20.00
C PHE A 135 0.54 15.74 -18.47
N ALA A 136 0.67 16.97 -17.97
CA ALA A 136 0.62 17.22 -16.52
C ALA A 136 -0.80 17.00 -15.95
N TYR A 137 -0.89 16.15 -14.91
CA TYR A 137 -2.07 15.89 -14.11
C TYR A 137 -1.69 15.84 -12.63
N HIS A 138 -2.05 16.85 -11.85
CA HIS A 138 -1.78 16.96 -10.41
C HIS A 138 -3.00 17.59 -9.72
N GLU A 139 -3.03 17.64 -8.38
CA GLU A 139 -4.19 18.14 -7.62
C GLU A 139 -4.65 19.54 -8.06
N HIS A 140 -3.71 20.45 -8.34
CA HIS A 140 -4.02 21.82 -8.69
C HIS A 140 -4.67 22.01 -10.08
N ASN A 141 -4.50 21.05 -11.01
CA ASN A 141 -5.10 21.11 -12.34
C ASN A 141 -6.12 20.02 -12.61
N ALA A 142 -6.44 19.18 -11.62
CA ALA A 142 -7.31 18.02 -11.76
C ALA A 142 -8.71 18.37 -12.30
N ASP A 143 -9.24 19.54 -11.96
CA ASP A 143 -10.54 20.03 -12.44
C ASP A 143 -10.55 20.32 -13.94
N GLU A 144 -9.44 20.74 -14.51
CA GLU A 144 -9.30 21.04 -15.94
C GLU A 144 -8.78 19.82 -16.72
N ALA A 145 -7.77 19.14 -16.19
CA ALA A 145 -7.11 18.01 -16.85
C ALA A 145 -7.91 16.73 -16.79
N GLY A 146 -8.64 16.47 -15.69
CA GLY A 146 -9.44 15.26 -15.51
C GLY A 146 -10.48 15.04 -16.61
N PRO A 147 -11.34 16.01 -16.93
CA PRO A 147 -12.30 15.90 -18.03
C PRO A 147 -11.66 15.56 -19.37
N ARG A 148 -10.47 16.08 -19.69
CA ARG A 148 -9.75 15.79 -20.93
C ARG A 148 -9.30 14.31 -21.00
N LEU A 149 -8.90 13.73 -19.84
CA LEU A 149 -8.51 12.34 -19.76
C LEU A 149 -9.74 11.41 -19.88
N ILE A 150 -10.88 11.78 -19.31
CA ILE A 150 -12.14 11.06 -19.49
C ILE A 150 -12.59 11.12 -20.96
N GLN A 151 -12.55 12.28 -21.60
CA GLN A 151 -12.84 12.41 -23.04
C GLN A 151 -11.91 11.56 -23.91
N ALA A 152 -10.64 11.38 -23.50
CA ALA A 152 -9.74 10.47 -24.22
C ALA A 152 -10.23 9.02 -24.13
N LEU A 153 -10.70 8.57 -22.96
CA LEU A 153 -11.32 7.24 -22.79
C LEU A 153 -12.61 7.11 -23.61
N GLU A 154 -13.46 8.14 -23.62
CA GLU A 154 -14.70 8.20 -24.43
C GLU A 154 -14.41 8.09 -25.94
N ALA A 155 -13.30 8.66 -26.39
CA ALA A 155 -12.82 8.56 -27.76
C ALA A 155 -12.16 7.20 -28.09
N GLY A 156 -12.25 6.21 -27.18
CA GLY A 156 -11.69 4.88 -27.38
C GLY A 156 -10.16 4.82 -27.24
N ARG A 157 -9.54 5.80 -26.59
CA ARG A 157 -8.09 5.84 -26.38
C ARG A 157 -7.70 5.29 -25.00
N SER A 158 -6.51 4.71 -24.93
CA SER A 158 -5.88 4.29 -23.68
C SER A 158 -5.22 5.47 -22.98
N VAL A 159 -5.37 5.52 -21.64
CA VAL A 159 -4.76 6.56 -20.78
C VAL A 159 -3.87 5.87 -19.75
N ALA A 160 -2.57 6.19 -19.70
CA ALA A 160 -1.68 5.80 -18.64
C ALA A 160 -1.49 6.99 -17.67
N LEU A 161 -1.57 6.72 -16.36
CA LEU A 161 -1.28 7.67 -15.29
C LEU A 161 -0.07 7.17 -14.50
N VAL A 162 0.91 8.03 -14.30
CA VAL A 162 2.07 7.82 -13.44
C VAL A 162 2.15 8.93 -12.38
N SER A 163 2.67 8.60 -11.21
CA SER A 163 3.18 9.56 -10.22
C SER A 163 4.68 9.78 -10.41
N ASP A 164 5.24 10.73 -9.70
CA ASP A 164 6.67 11.02 -9.77
C ASP A 164 7.52 9.84 -9.29
N ALA A 165 7.01 9.06 -8.31
CA ALA A 165 7.69 7.87 -7.80
C ALA A 165 6.69 6.86 -7.19
N GLY A 166 6.89 5.57 -7.45
CA GLY A 166 6.12 4.51 -6.84
C GLY A 166 4.76 4.25 -7.48
N THR A 167 3.81 3.81 -6.68
CA THR A 167 2.46 3.42 -7.12
C THR A 167 1.53 4.62 -7.09
N PRO A 168 0.94 5.02 -8.23
CA PRO A 168 -0.01 6.13 -8.28
C PRO A 168 -1.16 5.97 -7.29
N LEU A 169 -1.75 7.07 -6.81
CA LEU A 169 -2.84 7.14 -5.84
C LEU A 169 -2.43 6.82 -4.39
N VAL A 170 -1.23 6.33 -4.15
CA VAL A 170 -0.74 6.00 -2.81
C VAL A 170 0.01 7.21 -2.24
N SER A 171 -0.69 8.11 -1.59
CA SER A 171 -0.25 9.47 -1.18
C SER A 171 0.06 10.41 -2.35
N ASP A 172 -0.48 10.10 -3.52
CA ASP A 172 -0.28 10.78 -4.78
C ASP A 172 -1.62 11.17 -5.43
N PRO A 173 -1.64 12.13 -6.36
CA PRO A 173 -2.85 12.50 -7.08
C PRO A 173 -3.36 11.36 -7.97
N GLY A 174 -4.67 11.43 -8.33
CA GLY A 174 -5.27 10.50 -9.28
C GLY A 174 -6.49 9.72 -8.75
N TYR A 175 -6.71 9.68 -7.44
CA TYR A 175 -7.87 8.98 -6.86
C TYR A 175 -9.20 9.47 -7.47
N ARG A 176 -9.35 10.78 -7.67
CA ARG A 176 -10.53 11.38 -8.29
C ARG A 176 -10.72 10.93 -9.73
N LEU A 177 -9.64 10.89 -10.53
CA LEU A 177 -9.68 10.42 -11.92
C LEU A 177 -10.06 8.94 -11.99
N ALA A 178 -9.46 8.09 -11.15
CA ALA A 178 -9.78 6.67 -11.10
C ALA A 178 -11.27 6.44 -10.76
N ARG A 179 -11.82 7.18 -9.78
CA ARG A 179 -13.25 7.14 -9.46
C ARG A 179 -14.14 7.58 -10.62
N GLN A 180 -13.76 8.65 -11.31
CA GLN A 180 -14.51 9.15 -12.48
C GLN A 180 -14.49 8.12 -13.62
N ALA A 181 -13.34 7.51 -13.91
CA ALA A 181 -13.23 6.47 -14.93
C ALA A 181 -14.12 5.26 -14.59
N ILE A 182 -14.09 4.78 -13.33
CA ILE A 182 -14.95 3.68 -12.86
C ILE A 182 -16.43 4.06 -12.99
N ALA A 183 -16.82 5.25 -12.54
CA ALA A 183 -18.22 5.71 -12.61
C ALA A 183 -18.71 5.85 -14.04
N ALA A 184 -17.84 6.16 -15.00
CA ALA A 184 -18.11 6.23 -16.43
C ALA A 184 -18.06 4.84 -17.13
N GLY A 185 -17.82 3.75 -16.38
CA GLY A 185 -17.79 2.38 -16.89
C GLY A 185 -16.49 1.94 -17.55
N TYR A 186 -15.41 2.74 -17.42
CA TYR A 186 -14.10 2.38 -17.95
C TYR A 186 -13.34 1.47 -17.01
N ARG A 187 -12.56 0.55 -17.58
CA ARG A 187 -11.64 -0.30 -16.81
C ARG A 187 -10.51 0.54 -16.22
N VAL A 188 -10.19 0.29 -14.96
CA VAL A 188 -8.98 0.80 -14.31
C VAL A 188 -8.05 -0.38 -14.07
N ILE A 189 -6.86 -0.33 -14.68
CA ILE A 189 -5.91 -1.45 -14.71
C ILE A 189 -4.64 -1.05 -13.97
N PRO A 190 -4.38 -1.59 -12.78
CA PRO A 190 -3.12 -1.36 -12.09
C PRO A 190 -1.99 -2.13 -12.77
N ILE A 191 -0.88 -1.45 -12.99
CA ILE A 191 0.39 -2.03 -13.42
C ILE A 191 1.33 -2.05 -12.22
N PRO A 192 1.52 -3.20 -11.57
CA PRO A 192 2.30 -3.29 -10.34
C PRO A 192 3.78 -2.97 -10.58
N GLY A 193 4.43 -2.47 -9.55
CA GLY A 193 5.85 -2.13 -9.58
C GLY A 193 6.36 -1.69 -8.22
N ALA A 194 7.32 -0.78 -8.19
CA ALA A 194 7.95 -0.31 -6.97
C ALA A 194 6.95 0.37 -6.02
N SER A 195 7.14 0.12 -4.72
CA SER A 195 6.32 0.68 -3.64
C SER A 195 7.20 0.90 -2.41
N ALA A 196 7.41 2.15 -2.03
CA ALA A 196 8.24 2.49 -0.86
C ALA A 196 7.70 1.91 0.45
N PRO A 197 6.37 1.93 0.74
CA PRO A 197 5.84 1.27 1.94
C PRO A 197 6.14 -0.23 2.00
N LEU A 198 5.99 -0.95 0.89
CA LEU A 198 6.24 -2.40 0.86
C LEU A 198 7.75 -2.71 0.92
N ALA A 199 8.58 -1.94 0.22
CA ALA A 199 10.04 -2.09 0.30
C ALA A 199 10.55 -1.83 1.73
N ALA A 200 10.03 -0.79 2.40
CA ALA A 200 10.32 -0.51 3.80
C ALA A 200 9.88 -1.64 4.73
N LEU A 201 8.65 -2.12 4.57
CA LEU A 201 8.09 -3.19 5.40
C LEU A 201 8.96 -4.45 5.34
N VAL A 202 9.23 -4.97 4.15
CA VAL A 202 10.01 -6.21 4.00
C VAL A 202 11.48 -6.03 4.39
N GLY A 203 12.04 -4.83 4.19
CA GLY A 203 13.42 -4.50 4.59
C GLY A 203 13.55 -4.20 6.08
N SER A 204 12.47 -3.84 6.80
CA SER A 204 12.52 -3.46 8.22
C SER A 204 12.88 -4.60 9.15
N GLY A 205 12.47 -5.83 8.83
CA GLY A 205 12.56 -7.01 9.72
C GLY A 205 11.50 -7.03 10.82
N LEU A 206 10.49 -6.18 10.75
CA LEU A 206 9.35 -6.15 11.67
C LEU A 206 8.24 -7.12 11.19
N PRO A 207 7.30 -7.53 12.05
CA PRO A 207 6.16 -8.37 11.67
C PRO A 207 5.41 -7.79 10.47
N ASN A 208 5.06 -8.61 9.50
CA ASN A 208 4.50 -8.17 8.23
C ASN A 208 3.17 -8.86 7.83
N ASP A 209 2.66 -9.72 8.69
CA ASP A 209 1.38 -10.43 8.56
C ASP A 209 0.17 -9.48 8.61
N ALA A 210 0.28 -8.39 9.40
CA ALA A 210 -0.68 -7.29 9.42
C ALA A 210 0.06 -5.95 9.42
N PHE A 211 -0.27 -5.07 8.50
CA PHE A 211 0.31 -3.72 8.45
C PHE A 211 -0.72 -2.66 8.04
N LEU A 212 -0.46 -1.43 8.45
CA LEU A 212 -1.27 -0.26 8.16
C LEU A 212 -0.39 0.85 7.62
N PHE A 213 -0.61 1.25 6.38
CA PHE A 213 0.02 2.43 5.78
C PHE A 213 -0.88 3.65 6.01
N ALA A 214 -0.35 4.68 6.65
CA ALA A 214 -1.09 5.87 7.05
C ALA A 214 -0.60 7.17 6.37
N GLY A 215 0.28 7.06 5.36
CA GLY A 215 0.81 8.23 4.64
C GLY A 215 1.65 9.14 5.51
N PHE A 216 1.56 10.45 5.30
CA PHE A 216 2.28 11.46 6.10
C PHE A 216 1.54 11.83 7.39
N LEU A 217 2.28 11.93 8.47
CA LEU A 217 1.76 12.48 9.72
C LEU A 217 1.61 14.01 9.66
N PRO A 218 0.66 14.60 10.41
CA PRO A 218 0.49 16.06 10.47
C PRO A 218 1.78 16.79 10.90
N SER A 219 2.01 17.98 10.34
CA SER A 219 3.21 18.78 10.66
C SER A 219 3.19 19.37 12.07
N LYS A 220 2.00 19.75 12.57
CA LYS A 220 1.81 20.31 13.92
C LYS A 220 1.92 19.21 14.96
N ASP A 221 2.72 19.44 16.03
CA ASP A 221 3.02 18.43 17.04
C ASP A 221 1.77 17.82 17.69
N LYS A 222 0.84 18.64 18.15
CA LYS A 222 -0.40 18.16 18.75
C LYS A 222 -1.18 17.25 17.80
N ALA A 223 -1.40 17.69 16.56
CA ALA A 223 -2.16 16.91 15.57
C ALA A 223 -1.42 15.61 15.19
N ARG A 224 -0.08 15.61 15.17
CA ARG A 224 0.75 14.42 14.95
C ARG A 224 0.58 13.42 16.10
N ARG A 225 0.62 13.87 17.36
CA ARG A 225 0.37 13.02 18.53
C ARG A 225 -1.05 12.47 18.56
N ASP A 226 -2.03 13.31 18.30
CA ASP A 226 -3.44 12.87 18.19
C ASP A 226 -3.59 11.77 17.13
N ARG A 227 -2.99 11.96 15.94
CA ARG A 227 -3.01 10.99 14.86
C ARG A 227 -2.29 9.68 15.19
N LEU A 228 -1.14 9.75 15.86
CA LEU A 228 -0.43 8.56 16.35
C LEU A 228 -1.27 7.80 17.39
N GLY A 229 -1.98 8.51 18.26
CA GLY A 229 -2.87 7.94 19.26
C GLY A 229 -4.00 7.08 18.66
N GLU A 230 -4.53 7.46 17.49
CA GLU A 230 -5.53 6.66 16.77
C GLU A 230 -5.02 5.27 16.38
N PHE A 231 -3.70 5.09 16.22
CA PHE A 231 -3.06 3.84 15.83
C PHE A 231 -2.41 3.09 17.00
N ALA A 232 -2.40 3.65 18.20
CA ALA A 232 -1.62 3.12 19.32
C ALA A 232 -1.96 1.65 19.65
N ALA A 233 -3.25 1.32 19.61
CA ALA A 233 -3.76 -0.02 19.89
C ALA A 233 -3.88 -0.94 18.65
N ALA A 234 -3.53 -0.47 17.45
CA ALA A 234 -3.65 -1.27 16.24
C ALA A 234 -2.71 -2.48 16.28
N PRO A 235 -3.21 -3.74 16.19
CA PRO A 235 -2.38 -4.95 16.23
C PRO A 235 -1.70 -5.18 14.86
N ALA A 236 -0.97 -4.18 14.37
CA ALA A 236 -0.37 -4.17 13.04
C ALA A 236 0.93 -3.35 13.05
N THR A 237 1.81 -3.64 12.12
CA THR A 237 2.96 -2.80 11.83
C THR A 237 2.50 -1.53 11.13
N LEU A 238 2.87 -0.37 11.66
CA LEU A 238 2.51 0.95 11.15
C LEU A 238 3.58 1.44 10.18
N ILE A 239 3.17 2.02 9.06
CA ILE A 239 4.07 2.56 8.05
C ILE A 239 3.68 4.01 7.77
N PHE A 240 4.66 4.93 7.86
CA PHE A 240 4.47 6.35 7.61
C PHE A 240 5.52 6.86 6.62
N PHE A 241 5.12 7.74 5.73
CA PHE A 241 6.08 8.62 5.04
C PHE A 241 6.50 9.75 5.95
N GLU A 242 7.77 10.14 5.89
CA GLU A 242 8.25 11.27 6.67
C GLU A 242 9.35 12.04 5.93
N SER A 243 9.45 13.32 6.24
CA SER A 243 10.51 14.16 5.69
C SER A 243 11.76 14.12 6.60
N PRO A 244 12.96 14.30 6.00
CA PRO A 244 14.21 14.29 6.76
C PRO A 244 14.26 15.38 7.85
N HIS A 245 13.63 16.54 7.62
CA HIS A 245 13.60 17.63 8.57
C HIS A 245 12.68 17.39 9.78
N ARG A 246 11.79 16.40 9.70
CA ARG A 246 10.77 16.13 10.71
C ARG A 246 10.99 14.84 11.47
N ILE A 247 11.84 13.94 10.95
CA ILE A 247 11.99 12.57 11.48
C ILE A 247 12.32 12.56 12.98
N GLY A 248 13.22 13.42 13.47
CA GLY A 248 13.55 13.49 14.88
C GLY A 248 12.36 13.86 15.77
N ALA A 249 11.58 14.88 15.38
CA ALA A 249 10.38 15.29 16.09
C ALA A 249 9.27 14.23 16.02
N THR A 250 9.18 13.51 14.89
CA THR A 250 8.20 12.43 14.72
C THR A 250 8.54 11.22 15.57
N LEU A 251 9.81 10.85 15.66
CA LEU A 251 10.27 9.75 16.53
C LEU A 251 10.03 10.03 18.00
N LEU A 252 10.25 11.27 18.46
CA LEU A 252 9.92 11.68 19.84
C LEU A 252 8.42 11.54 20.11
N ALA A 253 7.58 12.11 19.26
CA ALA A 253 6.14 12.01 19.40
C ALA A 253 5.67 10.54 19.37
N ALA A 254 6.27 9.71 18.50
CA ALA A 254 5.97 8.29 18.43
C ALA A 254 6.41 7.53 19.68
N ALA A 255 7.59 7.82 20.23
CA ALA A 255 8.06 7.22 21.48
C ALA A 255 7.13 7.54 22.67
N ASP A 256 6.67 8.79 22.77
CA ASP A 256 5.78 9.23 23.85
C ASP A 256 4.38 8.62 23.74
N VAL A 257 3.84 8.49 22.50
CA VAL A 257 2.43 8.06 22.28
C VAL A 257 2.31 6.56 22.09
N LEU A 258 3.24 5.93 21.37
CA LEU A 258 3.20 4.51 21.04
C LEU A 258 4.00 3.63 22.01
N GLY A 259 4.82 4.24 22.85
CA GLY A 259 5.70 3.58 23.80
C GLY A 259 7.18 3.58 23.37
N PRO A 260 8.10 4.00 24.26
CA PRO A 260 9.52 4.18 23.95
C PRO A 260 10.24 2.88 23.57
N ALA A 261 9.82 1.74 24.12
CA ALA A 261 10.39 0.42 23.84
C ALA A 261 9.87 -0.23 22.56
N ARG A 262 8.86 0.36 21.88
CA ARG A 262 8.26 -0.21 20.68
C ARG A 262 9.29 -0.31 19.55
N PRO A 263 9.47 -1.51 18.95
CA PRO A 263 10.44 -1.69 17.87
C PRO A 263 10.07 -0.85 16.64
N ALA A 264 11.07 -0.26 16.00
CA ALA A 264 10.87 0.53 14.80
C ALA A 264 12.07 0.44 13.86
N CYS A 265 11.88 0.89 12.62
CA CYS A 265 12.91 1.02 11.61
C CYS A 265 12.72 2.31 10.84
N VAL A 266 13.77 3.12 10.75
CA VAL A 266 13.83 4.24 9.81
C VAL A 266 14.48 3.74 8.54
N CYS A 267 13.71 3.69 7.45
CA CYS A 267 14.16 3.29 6.12
C CYS A 267 14.40 4.56 5.30
N ARG A 268 15.63 4.81 4.89
CA ARG A 268 16.03 6.03 4.21
C ARG A 268 16.61 5.72 2.84
N GLU A 269 16.30 6.56 1.85
CA GLU A 269 16.84 6.48 0.48
C GLU A 269 16.71 5.07 -0.14
N LEU A 270 15.55 4.45 0.04
CA LEU A 270 15.25 3.10 -0.47
C LEU A 270 15.57 2.99 -1.97
N THR A 271 16.21 1.90 -2.37
CA THR A 271 16.68 1.58 -3.73
C THR A 271 17.78 2.50 -4.29
N LYS A 272 18.17 3.56 -3.55
CA LYS A 272 19.20 4.51 -3.97
C LYS A 272 20.59 4.12 -3.43
N THR A 273 21.63 4.83 -3.89
CA THR A 273 23.03 4.57 -3.50
C THR A 273 23.26 4.64 -1.98
N TYR A 274 22.51 5.46 -1.27
CA TYR A 274 22.64 5.65 0.17
C TYR A 274 21.49 5.02 0.95
N GLU A 275 20.98 3.88 0.47
CA GLU A 275 19.96 3.11 1.16
C GLU A 275 20.41 2.73 2.57
N GLU A 276 19.54 2.98 3.54
CA GLU A 276 19.80 2.68 4.96
C GLU A 276 18.54 2.16 5.65
N PHE A 277 18.70 1.09 6.43
CA PHE A 277 17.71 0.56 7.36
C PHE A 277 18.25 0.67 8.79
N ARG A 278 17.84 1.68 9.52
CA ARG A 278 18.22 1.88 10.91
C ARG A 278 17.14 1.33 11.83
N ARG A 279 17.45 0.20 12.47
CA ARG A 279 16.56 -0.52 13.38
C ARG A 279 16.88 -0.19 14.82
N GLY A 280 15.86 -0.23 15.69
CA GLY A 280 15.97 -0.01 17.13
C GLY A 280 14.60 0.17 17.76
N THR A 281 14.59 0.56 19.04
CA THR A 281 13.38 1.07 19.68
C THR A 281 13.08 2.50 19.26
N LEU A 282 11.84 2.95 19.44
CA LEU A 282 11.48 4.36 19.18
C LEU A 282 12.35 5.34 19.98
N ALA A 283 12.68 5.00 21.25
CA ALA A 283 13.55 5.83 22.08
C ALA A 283 14.98 5.92 21.54
N GLU A 284 15.59 4.80 21.16
CA GLU A 284 16.95 4.77 20.59
C GLU A 284 17.03 5.54 19.28
N LEU A 285 16.04 5.34 18.39
CA LEU A 285 15.96 6.07 17.13
C LEU A 285 15.75 7.57 17.36
N ALA A 286 14.87 7.96 18.29
CA ALA A 286 14.67 9.36 18.66
C ALA A 286 15.95 10.01 19.15
N ALA A 287 16.67 9.35 20.07
CA ALA A 287 17.93 9.84 20.61
C ALA A 287 19.01 10.01 19.51
N HIS A 288 19.09 9.05 18.57
CA HIS A 288 20.00 9.13 17.45
C HIS A 288 19.68 10.31 16.53
N TYR A 289 18.42 10.43 16.07
CA TYR A 289 18.03 11.46 15.09
C TYR A 289 17.96 12.87 15.68
N GLN A 290 18.00 13.03 16.99
CA GLN A 290 18.21 14.33 17.64
C GLN A 290 19.66 14.84 17.54
N GLN A 291 20.62 13.94 17.40
CA GLN A 291 22.05 14.30 17.30
C GLN A 291 22.51 14.51 15.85
N VAL A 292 21.71 14.10 14.86
CA VAL A 292 22.04 14.23 13.45
C VAL A 292 21.57 15.60 12.93
N GLU A 293 22.50 16.50 12.67
CA GLU A 293 22.20 17.88 12.26
C GLU A 293 21.53 17.99 10.89
N ASN A 294 21.92 17.16 9.92
CA ASN A 294 21.47 17.26 8.52
C ASN A 294 21.05 15.91 7.94
N VAL A 295 19.87 15.45 8.32
CA VAL A 295 19.25 14.29 7.66
C VAL A 295 18.81 14.67 6.26
N ARG A 296 19.15 13.84 5.25
CA ARG A 296 18.80 14.06 3.84
C ARG A 296 18.09 12.84 3.26
N GLY A 297 17.36 13.08 2.18
CA GLY A 297 16.71 12.03 1.40
C GLY A 297 15.27 11.77 1.85
N GLU A 298 14.68 10.73 1.31
CA GLU A 298 13.31 10.30 1.57
C GLU A 298 13.29 9.24 2.64
N ILE A 299 12.28 9.29 3.51
CA ILE A 299 12.19 8.44 4.69
C ILE A 299 10.84 7.74 4.75
N VAL A 300 10.89 6.45 5.05
CA VAL A 300 9.75 5.65 5.49
C VAL A 300 10.02 5.20 6.92
N LEU A 301 9.15 5.58 7.86
CA LEU A 301 9.16 5.10 9.23
C LEU A 301 8.26 3.88 9.34
N VAL A 302 8.82 2.77 9.81
CA VAL A 302 8.09 1.54 10.11
C VAL A 302 8.13 1.30 11.61
N VAL A 303 6.96 1.10 12.24
CA VAL A 303 6.83 0.87 13.69
C VAL A 303 6.12 -0.45 13.91
N GLY A 304 6.70 -1.36 14.66
CA GLY A 304 6.15 -2.67 14.95
C GLY A 304 4.79 -2.61 15.68
N PRO A 305 4.06 -3.72 15.80
CA PRO A 305 2.81 -3.78 16.55
C PRO A 305 3.04 -3.47 18.04
N PRO A 306 2.00 -3.09 18.80
CA PRO A 306 2.12 -2.93 20.24
C PRO A 306 2.66 -4.23 20.85
N GLN A 307 3.67 -4.11 21.67
CA GLN A 307 4.10 -5.24 22.47
C GLN A 307 3.02 -5.51 23.53
N PRO A 308 2.70 -6.78 23.83
CA PRO A 308 1.92 -7.06 25.02
C PRO A 308 2.55 -6.32 26.18
N ALA A 309 1.77 -5.56 26.94
CA ALA A 309 2.28 -5.02 28.18
C ALA A 309 2.90 -6.20 28.94
N GLU A 310 4.18 -6.09 29.32
CA GLU A 310 4.74 -7.03 30.28
C GLU A 310 3.87 -6.90 31.53
N THR A 311 2.89 -7.80 31.65
CA THR A 311 2.05 -7.85 32.83
C THR A 311 2.98 -8.15 33.98
N SER A 312 3.20 -7.19 34.86
CA SER A 312 4.10 -7.39 36.00
C SER A 312 3.59 -8.60 36.80
N GLU A 313 4.48 -9.26 37.52
CA GLU A 313 4.04 -10.35 38.41
C GLU A 313 2.94 -9.87 39.37
N ALA A 314 3.01 -8.63 39.84
CA ALA A 314 1.99 -8.02 40.67
C ALA A 314 0.64 -7.85 39.96
N ASP A 315 0.64 -7.47 38.66
CA ASP A 315 -0.59 -7.36 37.87
C ASP A 315 -1.19 -8.74 37.59
N ILE A 316 -0.34 -9.75 37.34
CA ILE A 316 -0.77 -11.14 37.16
C ILE A 316 -1.43 -11.63 38.45
N GLU A 317 -0.83 -11.42 39.60
CA GLU A 317 -1.38 -11.79 40.89
C GLU A 317 -2.69 -11.08 41.20
N ALA A 318 -2.81 -9.79 40.89
CA ALA A 318 -4.03 -9.02 41.07
C ALA A 318 -5.16 -9.56 40.15
N VAL A 319 -4.89 -9.83 38.89
CA VAL A 319 -5.86 -10.44 37.96
C VAL A 319 -6.28 -11.83 38.43
N LEU A 320 -5.35 -12.66 38.89
CA LEU A 320 -5.64 -14.02 39.39
C LEU A 320 -6.48 -13.95 40.68
N ALA A 321 -6.19 -13.02 41.59
CA ALA A 321 -6.95 -12.81 42.85
C ALA A 321 -8.39 -12.41 42.51
N ASP A 322 -8.62 -11.41 41.67
CA ASP A 322 -9.95 -10.93 41.30
C ASP A 322 -10.77 -12.02 40.63
N LEU A 323 -10.21 -12.72 39.63
CA LEU A 323 -10.89 -13.79 38.91
C LEU A 323 -11.18 -15.00 39.80
N SER A 324 -10.30 -15.29 40.79
CA SER A 324 -10.50 -16.42 41.71
C SER A 324 -11.68 -16.22 42.67
N MET A 325 -12.05 -14.98 42.95
CA MET A 325 -13.22 -14.63 43.78
C MET A 325 -14.53 -14.70 42.98
N SER A 326 -14.50 -14.47 41.68
CA SER A 326 -15.68 -14.33 40.85
C SER A 326 -16.06 -15.61 40.08
N MET A 327 -15.12 -16.57 39.90
CA MET A 327 -15.38 -17.76 39.09
C MET A 327 -14.54 -18.99 39.49
N PRO A 328 -14.96 -20.22 39.05
CA PRO A 328 -14.21 -21.44 39.28
C PRO A 328 -12.80 -21.41 38.69
N THR A 329 -11.81 -22.04 39.37
CA THR A 329 -10.38 -22.02 39.01
C THR A 329 -10.08 -22.30 37.54
N ALA A 330 -10.78 -23.28 36.95
CA ALA A 330 -10.57 -23.62 35.53
C ALA A 330 -11.02 -22.51 34.56
N LYS A 331 -12.11 -21.79 34.90
CA LYS A 331 -12.58 -20.64 34.13
C LYS A 331 -11.70 -19.42 34.37
N ALA A 332 -11.30 -19.16 35.62
CA ALA A 332 -10.38 -18.11 36.00
C ALA A 332 -9.04 -18.23 35.25
N ALA A 333 -8.46 -19.42 35.17
CA ALA A 333 -7.24 -19.67 34.40
C ALA A 333 -7.41 -19.39 32.89
N THR A 334 -8.59 -19.68 32.32
CA THR A 334 -8.86 -19.42 30.91
C THR A 334 -8.99 -17.93 30.64
N GLU A 335 -9.70 -17.20 31.50
CA GLU A 335 -9.88 -15.74 31.37
C GLU A 335 -8.59 -14.98 31.67
N ALA A 336 -7.82 -15.42 32.69
CA ALA A 336 -6.50 -14.87 32.96
C ALA A 336 -5.55 -15.05 31.78
N ALA A 337 -5.55 -16.22 31.13
CA ALA A 337 -4.75 -16.47 29.92
C ALA A 337 -5.12 -15.52 28.76
N ARG A 338 -6.41 -15.23 28.62
CA ARG A 338 -6.92 -14.26 27.63
C ARG A 338 -6.45 -12.83 27.92
N LEU A 339 -6.42 -12.43 29.21
CA LEU A 339 -6.07 -11.09 29.65
C LEU A 339 -4.55 -10.85 29.68
N THR A 340 -3.77 -11.86 30.12
CA THR A 340 -2.32 -11.74 30.34
C THR A 340 -1.46 -12.24 29.18
N GLY A 341 -2.04 -13.01 28.25
CA GLY A 341 -1.28 -13.67 27.19
C GLY A 341 -0.43 -14.86 27.64
N LEU A 342 -0.43 -15.18 28.94
CA LEU A 342 0.37 -16.26 29.52
C LEU A 342 -0.29 -17.64 29.32
N PRO A 343 0.51 -18.73 29.29
CA PRO A 343 -0.03 -20.07 29.12
C PRO A 343 -1.04 -20.44 30.22
N ARG A 344 -2.23 -20.86 29.81
CA ARG A 344 -3.33 -21.27 30.72
C ARG A 344 -2.87 -22.24 31.81
N LYS A 345 -1.98 -23.18 31.45
CA LYS A 345 -1.47 -24.20 32.38
C LYS A 345 -0.68 -23.60 33.53
N ALA A 346 0.16 -22.60 33.26
CA ALA A 346 0.95 -21.89 34.28
C ALA A 346 0.05 -21.10 35.22
N LEU A 347 -0.95 -20.38 34.67
CA LEU A 347 -1.90 -19.59 35.46
C LEU A 347 -2.85 -20.48 36.30
N TYR A 348 -3.23 -21.64 35.79
CA TYR A 348 -3.99 -22.62 36.58
C TYR A 348 -3.23 -23.14 37.78
N GLN A 349 -1.91 -23.44 37.62
CA GLN A 349 -1.05 -23.85 38.72
C GLN A 349 -0.90 -22.75 39.78
N ARG A 350 -0.67 -21.50 39.36
CA ARG A 350 -0.61 -20.35 40.30
C ARG A 350 -1.92 -20.17 41.08
N LEU A 351 -3.08 -20.33 40.43
CA LEU A 351 -4.37 -20.25 41.11
C LEU A 351 -4.58 -21.37 42.15
N LEU A 352 -4.02 -22.55 41.92
CA LEU A 352 -4.06 -23.63 42.91
C LEU A 352 -3.15 -23.32 44.12
N GLU A 353 -1.95 -22.78 43.88
CA GLU A 353 -1.01 -22.36 44.92
C GLU A 353 -1.60 -21.23 45.80
N MET A 354 -2.23 -20.22 45.20
CA MET A 354 -2.93 -19.15 45.93
C MET A 354 -4.04 -19.68 46.83
N LYS A 355 -4.81 -20.70 46.38
CA LYS A 355 -5.88 -21.31 47.16
C LYS A 355 -5.34 -22.20 48.30
N SER A 356 -4.22 -22.85 48.09
CA SER A 356 -3.58 -23.67 49.13
C SER A 356 -2.86 -22.84 50.21
N GLY A 357 -2.34 -21.66 49.81
CA GLY A 357 -1.71 -20.72 50.74
C GLY A 357 -2.69 -19.92 51.63
N ASN A 358 -3.94 -19.73 51.21
CA ASN A 358 -4.96 -19.03 52.00
C ASN A 358 -5.75 -19.96 52.95
N GLY A 359 -5.35 -21.21 53.10
CA GLY A 359 -6.00 -22.22 53.94
C GLY A 359 -5.22 -22.58 55.24
N GLN A 360 -4.24 -21.78 55.66
CA GLN A 360 -3.57 -21.93 56.94
C GLN A 360 -3.91 -20.81 57.91
#